data_0bca4dae110b19ab63ec8373be4aa5a8
#
_entry.id   0bca4dae110b19ab63ec8373be4aa5a8
#
_cell.length_a   1.000
_cell.length_b   1.000
_cell.length_c   1.000
_cell.angle_alpha   90.00
_cell.angle_beta   90.00
_cell.angle_gamma   90.00
#
_symmetry.space_group_name_H-M   'P 1'
#
loop_
_entity.id
_entity.type
_entity.pdbx_description
1 polymer ?
#
loop_
_entity_poly.entity_id
_entity_poly.type
_entity_poly.pdbx_seq_one_letter_code
_entity_poly.pdbx_strand_id
1 'polypeptide(L)'
;KVGSPFSIPKAALTLAGFLPGFCDTPYRTLREQLEDFGCGIEITLLAAIPAGSGLGTSSILAATVLGAVSDFCGLHWDKNEICNRTLVLEQLLTTGGGWQDQYGGVLPGIKLLQTNPGFDQNATARWLPSSLFTAPETAPCHLLYYTGITRTAKNILAEIVRGMFLNNTEHLALLDDMKQHALEMFRTIQQGDLEAYGRLLAATWEQN
;
A
#
# COMPACT_ATOMS: atom_id res chain seq x y z
N LYS A 1 5.46 -20.58 2.56
CA LYS A 1 4.81 -20.93 1.29
C LYS A 1 3.75 -19.89 0.99
N VAL A 2 3.78 -19.32 -0.21
CA VAL A 2 2.76 -18.37 -0.67
C VAL A 2 1.36 -19.00 -0.54
N GLY A 3 0.38 -18.22 -0.05
CA GLY A 3 -0.99 -18.69 0.21
C GLY A 3 -1.16 -19.56 1.47
N SER A 4 -0.11 -19.73 2.28
CA SER A 4 -0.27 -20.40 3.57
C SER A 4 -0.98 -19.49 4.58
N PRO A 5 -1.70 -20.05 5.56
CA PRO A 5 -2.23 -19.25 6.68
C PRO A 5 -1.12 -18.41 7.33
N PHE A 6 -1.44 -17.20 7.73
CA PHE A 6 -0.51 -16.26 8.35
C PHE A 6 0.73 -15.93 7.49
N SER A 7 0.56 -15.86 6.17
CA SER A 7 1.67 -15.52 5.25
C SER A 7 2.26 -14.13 5.51
N ILE A 8 1.44 -13.13 5.83
CA ILE A 8 1.88 -11.76 6.16
C ILE A 8 2.81 -11.75 7.39
N PRO A 9 2.43 -12.27 8.58
CA PRO A 9 3.35 -12.32 9.72
C PRO A 9 4.64 -13.09 9.44
N LYS A 10 4.55 -14.21 8.72
CA LYS A 10 5.74 -14.99 8.34
C LYS A 10 6.70 -14.20 7.45
N ALA A 11 6.17 -13.48 6.46
CA ALA A 11 6.98 -12.62 5.60
C ALA A 11 7.57 -11.42 6.37
N ALA A 12 6.82 -10.83 7.29
CA ALA A 12 7.31 -9.75 8.14
C ALA A 12 8.48 -10.21 9.03
N LEU A 13 8.36 -11.37 9.69
CA LEU A 13 9.46 -11.97 10.46
C LEU A 13 10.68 -12.29 9.57
N THR A 14 10.44 -12.74 8.34
CA THR A 14 11.52 -12.95 7.36
C THR A 14 12.30 -11.65 7.12
N LEU A 15 11.59 -10.55 6.84
CA LEU A 15 12.21 -9.24 6.60
C LEU A 15 12.88 -8.64 7.84
N ALA A 16 12.48 -9.08 9.02
CA ALA A 16 13.12 -8.73 10.30
C ALA A 16 14.34 -9.61 10.63
N GLY A 17 14.72 -10.52 9.74
CA GLY A 17 15.91 -11.34 9.89
C GLY A 17 15.68 -12.76 10.44
N PHE A 18 14.43 -13.16 10.71
CA PHE A 18 14.13 -14.53 11.21
C PHE A 18 14.07 -15.57 10.08
N LEU A 19 14.97 -15.45 9.13
CA LEU A 19 15.22 -16.46 8.08
C LEU A 19 16.69 -16.37 7.62
N PRO A 20 17.41 -17.47 7.42
CA PRO A 20 18.85 -17.47 7.10
C PRO A 20 19.27 -16.56 5.94
N GLY A 21 18.45 -16.42 4.90
CA GLY A 21 18.73 -15.56 3.76
C GLY A 21 18.54 -14.04 4.02
N PHE A 22 18.02 -13.67 5.18
CA PHE A 22 17.76 -12.30 5.62
C PHE A 22 18.42 -11.96 6.96
N CYS A 23 19.32 -12.83 7.42
CA CYS A 23 20.07 -12.69 8.66
C CYS A 23 21.56 -12.74 8.38
N ASP A 24 22.32 -11.78 8.90
CA ASP A 24 23.77 -11.72 8.74
C ASP A 24 24.49 -12.78 9.61
N THR A 25 23.84 -13.21 10.70
CA THR A 25 24.36 -14.24 11.60
C THR A 25 23.92 -15.65 11.11
N PRO A 26 24.87 -16.58 10.93
CA PRO A 26 24.58 -17.91 10.38
C PRO A 26 24.02 -18.87 11.45
N TYR A 27 22.75 -18.70 11.83
CA TYR A 27 22.07 -19.65 12.71
C TYR A 27 21.74 -20.96 11.96
N ARG A 28 21.87 -22.10 12.65
CA ARG A 28 21.53 -23.42 12.08
C ARG A 28 20.01 -23.67 12.10
N THR A 29 19.33 -23.14 13.11
CA THR A 29 17.89 -23.31 13.31
C THR A 29 17.24 -22.03 13.80
N LEU A 30 15.95 -21.86 13.56
CA LEU A 30 15.15 -20.76 14.13
C LEU A 30 15.14 -20.80 15.68
N ARG A 31 15.22 -22.00 16.26
CA ARG A 31 15.30 -22.14 17.73
C ARG A 31 16.57 -21.49 18.27
N GLU A 32 17.71 -21.79 17.69
CA GLU A 32 19.00 -21.19 18.07
C GLU A 32 18.94 -19.67 17.96
N GLN A 33 18.36 -19.14 16.89
CA GLN A 33 18.16 -17.71 16.71
C GLN A 33 17.24 -17.09 17.77
N LEU A 34 16.13 -17.76 18.13
CA LEU A 34 15.22 -17.26 19.17
C LEU A 34 15.82 -17.35 20.56
N GLU A 35 16.65 -18.37 20.84
CA GLU A 35 17.41 -18.48 22.09
C GLU A 35 18.42 -17.33 22.24
N ASP A 36 19.14 -16.98 21.16
CA ASP A 36 20.04 -15.83 21.14
C ASP A 36 19.29 -14.49 21.21
N PHE A 37 18.14 -14.38 20.57
CA PHE A 37 17.25 -13.22 20.66
C PHE A 37 16.65 -13.07 22.08
N GLY A 38 16.65 -14.11 22.89
CA GLY A 38 16.23 -14.12 24.28
C GLY A 38 14.76 -14.40 24.55
N CYS A 39 13.92 -14.59 23.52
CA CYS A 39 12.51 -14.94 23.71
C CYS A 39 11.88 -15.58 22.46
N GLY A 40 10.72 -16.21 22.65
CA GLY A 40 9.83 -16.61 21.55
C GLY A 40 8.95 -15.44 21.10
N ILE A 41 8.36 -15.58 19.91
CA ILE A 41 7.49 -14.56 19.31
C ILE A 41 6.09 -15.13 19.11
N GLU A 42 5.08 -14.47 19.66
CA GLU A 42 3.68 -14.75 19.41
C GLU A 42 3.04 -13.52 18.74
N ILE A 43 2.33 -13.72 17.63
CA ILE A 43 1.67 -12.65 16.88
C ILE A 43 0.17 -12.94 16.81
N THR A 44 -0.63 -12.07 17.41
CA THR A 44 -2.09 -12.07 17.27
C THR A 44 -2.53 -10.92 16.38
N LEU A 45 -3.35 -11.20 15.38
CA LEU A 45 -3.87 -10.20 14.44
C LEU A 45 -5.37 -10.02 14.61
N LEU A 46 -5.81 -8.77 14.67
CA LEU A 46 -7.21 -8.39 14.59
C LEU A 46 -7.39 -7.38 13.46
N ALA A 47 -8.19 -7.74 12.45
CA ALA A 47 -8.60 -6.85 11.39
C ALA A 47 -10.11 -6.65 11.46
N ALA A 48 -10.55 -5.43 11.78
CA ALA A 48 -11.96 -5.06 11.86
C ALA A 48 -12.55 -4.61 10.51
N ILE A 49 -11.77 -4.66 9.44
CA ILE A 49 -12.17 -4.27 8.09
C ILE A 49 -12.36 -5.53 7.25
N PRO A 50 -13.47 -5.65 6.47
CA PRO A 50 -13.69 -6.81 5.62
C PRO A 50 -12.55 -7.01 4.60
N ALA A 51 -12.07 -8.23 4.50
CA ALA A 51 -11.08 -8.58 3.48
C ALA A 51 -11.65 -8.37 2.07
N GLY A 52 -10.85 -7.82 1.15
CA GLY A 52 -11.28 -7.53 -0.21
C GLY A 52 -12.23 -6.33 -0.35
N SER A 53 -12.29 -5.47 0.67
CA SER A 53 -13.12 -4.25 0.67
C SER A 53 -12.64 -3.15 -0.29
N GLY A 54 -11.45 -3.28 -0.88
CA GLY A 54 -10.86 -2.24 -1.74
C GLY A 54 -10.24 -1.06 -0.96
N LEU A 55 -10.12 -1.18 0.37
CA LEU A 55 -9.58 -0.12 1.23
C LEU A 55 -8.07 -0.31 1.55
N GLY A 56 -7.31 -1.00 0.68
CA GLY A 56 -5.89 -1.26 0.91
C GLY A 56 -5.58 -2.14 2.14
N THR A 57 -6.56 -2.93 2.59
CA THR A 57 -6.52 -3.65 3.87
C THR A 57 -5.29 -4.56 3.99
N SER A 58 -4.87 -5.21 2.91
CA SER A 58 -3.73 -6.12 2.90
C SER A 58 -2.42 -5.37 3.19
N SER A 59 -2.18 -4.28 2.48
CA SER A 59 -0.98 -3.45 2.60
C SER A 59 -0.92 -2.74 3.96
N ILE A 60 -2.05 -2.24 4.46
CA ILE A 60 -2.14 -1.59 5.78
C ILE A 60 -1.90 -2.61 6.89
N LEU A 61 -2.46 -3.82 6.78
CA LEU A 61 -2.20 -4.90 7.74
C LEU A 61 -0.71 -5.30 7.73
N ALA A 62 -0.13 -5.45 6.55
CA ALA A 62 1.30 -5.77 6.40
C ALA A 62 2.18 -4.68 7.02
N ALA A 63 1.89 -3.41 6.75
CA ALA A 63 2.60 -2.26 7.33
C ALA A 63 2.47 -2.23 8.87
N THR A 64 1.28 -2.52 9.40
CA THR A 64 1.05 -2.60 10.84
C THR A 64 1.87 -3.71 11.50
N VAL A 65 1.91 -4.88 10.89
CA VAL A 65 2.71 -6.02 11.39
C VAL A 65 4.20 -5.69 11.32
N LEU A 66 4.68 -5.09 10.23
CA LEU A 66 6.08 -4.66 10.09
C LEU A 66 6.45 -3.61 11.14
N GLY A 67 5.58 -2.63 11.38
CA GLY A 67 5.78 -1.64 12.43
C GLY A 67 5.89 -2.26 13.83
N ALA A 68 4.97 -3.17 14.15
CA ALA A 68 4.99 -3.89 15.44
C ALA A 68 6.25 -4.77 15.58
N VAL A 69 6.65 -5.47 14.53
CA VAL A 69 7.89 -6.28 14.52
C VAL A 69 9.13 -5.38 14.64
N SER A 70 9.14 -4.23 13.96
CA SER A 70 10.23 -3.25 14.08
C SER A 70 10.41 -2.74 15.51
N ASP A 71 9.31 -2.39 16.16
CA ASP A 71 9.32 -1.93 17.55
C ASP A 71 9.76 -3.04 18.51
N PHE A 72 9.16 -4.22 18.38
CA PHE A 72 9.48 -5.39 19.21
C PHE A 72 10.93 -5.85 19.11
N CYS A 73 11.50 -5.80 17.90
CA CYS A 73 12.89 -6.22 17.63
C CYS A 73 13.91 -5.09 17.76
N GLY A 74 13.49 -3.86 18.09
CA GLY A 74 14.38 -2.70 18.20
C GLY A 74 15.03 -2.28 16.89
N LEU A 75 14.36 -2.49 15.74
CA LEU A 75 14.91 -2.22 14.41
C LEU A 75 14.78 -0.74 14.01
N HIS A 76 13.92 0.01 14.68
CA HIS A 76 13.72 1.46 14.51
C HIS A 76 13.43 1.91 13.07
N TRP A 77 12.68 1.11 12.31
CA TRP A 77 12.26 1.48 10.95
C TRP A 77 11.34 2.69 10.99
N ASP A 78 11.66 3.70 10.22
CA ASP A 78 10.76 4.84 10.04
C ASP A 78 9.57 4.50 9.13
N LYS A 79 8.65 5.43 8.97
CA LYS A 79 7.45 5.21 8.15
C LYS A 79 7.74 4.92 6.69
N ASN A 80 8.78 5.54 6.11
CA ASN A 80 9.17 5.31 4.72
C ASN A 80 9.76 3.91 4.57
N GLU A 81 10.61 3.51 5.50
CA GLU A 81 11.18 2.15 5.53
C GLU A 81 10.09 1.09 5.70
N ILE A 82 9.11 1.32 6.58
CA ILE A 82 7.94 0.43 6.72
C ILE A 82 7.17 0.32 5.40
N CYS A 83 6.93 1.44 4.70
CA CYS A 83 6.26 1.42 3.40
C CYS A 83 7.07 0.63 2.36
N ASN A 84 8.38 0.85 2.27
CA ASN A 84 9.25 0.13 1.35
C ASN A 84 9.28 -1.37 1.65
N ARG A 85 9.40 -1.75 2.93
CA ARG A 85 9.36 -3.15 3.36
C ARG A 85 8.00 -3.79 3.13
N THR A 86 6.92 -3.03 3.22
CA THR A 86 5.58 -3.51 2.87
C THR A 86 5.51 -3.87 1.39
N LEU A 87 6.06 -3.03 0.50
CA LEU A 87 6.15 -3.35 -0.92
C LEU A 87 6.93 -4.65 -1.15
N VAL A 88 8.11 -4.80 -0.53
CA VAL A 88 8.92 -6.03 -0.62
C VAL A 88 8.14 -7.23 -0.09
N LEU A 89 7.44 -7.09 1.04
CA LEU A 89 6.60 -8.15 1.61
C LEU A 89 5.52 -8.62 0.63
N GLU A 90 4.83 -7.68 -0.01
CA GLU A 90 3.81 -8.00 -1.01
C GLU A 90 4.38 -8.71 -2.24
N GLN A 91 5.57 -8.31 -2.70
CA GLN A 91 6.27 -9.02 -3.78
C GLN A 91 6.66 -10.45 -3.35
N LEU A 92 7.12 -10.65 -2.12
CA LEU A 92 7.39 -11.98 -1.57
C LEU A 92 6.14 -12.86 -1.52
N LEU A 93 4.97 -12.26 -1.33
CA LEU A 93 3.67 -12.95 -1.35
C LEU A 93 3.08 -13.09 -2.76
N THR A 94 3.75 -12.57 -3.77
CA THR A 94 3.30 -12.60 -5.18
C THR A 94 1.93 -11.94 -5.40
N THR A 95 1.62 -10.90 -4.65
CA THR A 95 0.36 -10.16 -4.81
C THR A 95 0.39 -9.23 -6.03
N GLY A 96 1.58 -8.81 -6.45
CA GLY A 96 1.77 -7.91 -7.60
C GLY A 96 1.26 -6.49 -7.38
N GLY A 97 1.01 -6.10 -6.13
CA GLY A 97 0.55 -4.77 -5.76
C GLY A 97 1.62 -3.69 -5.95
N GLY A 98 1.19 -2.45 -6.07
CA GLY A 98 2.06 -1.27 -6.09
C GLY A 98 2.33 -0.74 -4.67
N TRP A 99 2.87 0.46 -4.60
CA TRP A 99 3.27 1.12 -3.34
C TRP A 99 2.21 2.12 -2.80
N GLN A 100 1.12 2.39 -3.51
CA GLN A 100 0.17 3.45 -3.15
C GLN A 100 -0.58 3.19 -1.85
N ASP A 101 -1.00 1.95 -1.58
CA ASP A 101 -1.86 1.63 -0.43
C ASP A 101 -1.11 1.80 0.89
N GLN A 102 0.10 1.29 1.00
CA GLN A 102 0.92 1.43 2.19
C GLN A 102 1.31 2.89 2.45
N TYR A 103 1.76 3.63 1.43
CA TYR A 103 2.05 5.05 1.58
C TYR A 103 0.79 5.87 1.85
N GLY A 104 -0.34 5.46 1.26
CA GLY A 104 -1.65 6.05 1.52
C GLY A 104 -2.09 5.91 2.97
N GLY A 105 -1.93 4.73 3.55
CA GLY A 105 -2.40 4.41 4.90
C GLY A 105 -1.41 4.74 6.02
N VAL A 106 -0.10 4.56 5.81
CA VAL A 106 0.93 4.79 6.85
C VAL A 106 1.26 6.28 7.04
N LEU A 107 1.31 7.04 5.95
CA LEU A 107 1.51 8.49 6.02
C LEU A 107 0.17 9.19 6.24
N PRO A 108 0.07 10.14 7.18
CA PRO A 108 -1.19 10.81 7.47
C PRO A 108 -1.58 11.83 6.38
N GLY A 109 -2.84 12.23 6.38
CA GLY A 109 -3.36 13.34 5.59
C GLY A 109 -3.61 13.01 4.12
N ILE A 110 -4.09 14.00 3.39
CA ILE A 110 -4.39 13.93 1.96
C ILE A 110 -3.13 14.30 1.20
N LYS A 111 -2.77 13.52 0.20
CA LYS A 111 -1.48 13.68 -0.47
C LYS A 111 -1.49 13.15 -1.90
N LEU A 112 -0.70 13.77 -2.74
CA LEU A 112 -0.27 13.20 -4.01
C LEU A 112 1.01 12.39 -3.76
N LEU A 113 1.00 11.15 -4.21
CA LEU A 113 2.16 10.27 -4.18
C LEU A 113 2.76 10.17 -5.58
N GLN A 114 4.05 10.35 -5.68
CA GLN A 114 4.78 10.28 -6.94
C GLN A 114 6.08 9.49 -6.74
N THR A 115 6.55 8.82 -7.78
CA THR A 115 7.83 8.14 -7.79
C THR A 115 8.57 8.41 -9.10
N ASN A 116 9.87 8.20 -9.10
CA ASN A 116 10.68 8.26 -10.30
C ASN A 116 10.55 6.97 -11.12
N PRO A 117 10.76 7.03 -12.44
CA PRO A 117 10.85 5.83 -13.26
C PRO A 117 12.11 5.02 -12.89
N GLY A 118 12.04 3.70 -13.06
CA GLY A 118 13.16 2.79 -12.85
C GLY A 118 12.94 1.84 -11.68
N PHE A 119 13.99 1.09 -11.34
CA PHE A 119 13.95 0.09 -10.28
C PHE A 119 14.08 0.67 -8.87
N ASP A 120 14.80 1.79 -8.73
CA ASP A 120 14.94 2.50 -7.46
C ASP A 120 13.74 3.41 -7.22
N GLN A 121 12.72 2.84 -6.62
CA GLN A 121 11.45 3.51 -6.35
C GLN A 121 11.51 4.25 -5.02
N ASN A 122 11.59 5.58 -5.08
CA ASN A 122 11.48 6.45 -3.91
C ASN A 122 10.19 7.27 -4.02
N ALA A 123 9.15 6.81 -3.33
CA ALA A 123 7.88 7.53 -3.31
C ALA A 123 8.00 8.83 -2.53
N THR A 124 7.59 9.92 -3.14
CA THR A 124 7.51 11.24 -2.51
C THR A 124 6.05 11.61 -2.26
N ALA A 125 5.78 12.23 -1.11
CA ALA A 125 4.46 12.69 -0.75
C ALA A 125 4.40 14.22 -0.79
N ARG A 126 3.42 14.77 -1.51
CA ARG A 126 3.08 16.18 -1.51
C ARG A 126 1.73 16.36 -0.83
N TRP A 127 1.75 16.93 0.37
CA TRP A 127 0.54 17.10 1.17
C TRP A 127 -0.37 18.18 0.61
N LEU A 128 -1.67 17.95 0.78
CA LEU A 128 -2.76 18.80 0.38
C LEU A 128 -3.55 19.30 1.60
N PRO A 129 -4.19 20.46 1.52
CA PRO A 129 -5.09 20.91 2.56
C PRO A 129 -6.29 19.95 2.68
N SER A 130 -6.73 19.71 3.91
CA SER A 130 -7.90 18.87 4.18
C SER A 130 -9.23 19.62 4.09
N SER A 131 -9.22 20.94 3.90
CA SER A 131 -10.41 21.80 3.96
C SER A 131 -11.55 21.33 3.07
N LEU A 132 -11.26 20.87 1.84
CA LEU A 132 -12.27 20.36 0.91
C LEU A 132 -13.09 19.20 1.52
N PHE A 133 -12.50 18.42 2.42
CA PHE A 133 -13.09 17.20 3.01
C PHE A 133 -13.57 17.41 4.45
N THR A 134 -13.11 18.46 5.13
CA THR A 134 -13.34 18.66 6.57
C THR A 134 -14.10 19.93 6.91
N ALA A 135 -14.19 20.89 5.99
CA ALA A 135 -14.95 22.12 6.24
C ALA A 135 -16.46 21.82 6.35
N PRO A 136 -17.18 22.50 7.26
CA PRO A 136 -18.62 22.26 7.47
C PRO A 136 -19.47 22.37 6.20
N GLU A 137 -19.06 23.18 5.27
CA GLU A 137 -19.77 23.46 4.01
C GLU A 137 -19.56 22.36 2.97
N THR A 138 -18.41 21.70 2.98
CA THR A 138 -18.00 20.72 1.96
C THR A 138 -18.03 19.27 2.44
N ALA A 139 -17.76 19.04 3.73
CA ALA A 139 -17.75 17.69 4.30
C ALA A 139 -19.07 16.91 4.04
N PRO A 140 -20.28 17.48 4.15
CA PRO A 140 -21.53 16.79 3.87
C PRO A 140 -21.72 16.39 2.40
N CYS A 141 -20.91 16.95 1.48
CA CYS A 141 -20.95 16.61 0.05
C CYS A 141 -20.21 15.30 -0.28
N HIS A 142 -19.50 14.71 0.70
CA HIS A 142 -18.75 13.48 0.51
C HIS A 142 -19.50 12.29 1.15
N LEU A 143 -19.68 11.25 0.37
CA LEU A 143 -20.31 10.01 0.83
C LEU A 143 -19.43 8.82 0.49
N LEU A 144 -19.08 8.03 1.50
CA LEU A 144 -18.46 6.72 1.33
C LEU A 144 -19.52 5.65 1.48
N TYR A 145 -19.81 4.92 0.41
CA TYR A 145 -20.81 3.84 0.41
C TYR A 145 -20.13 2.48 0.29
N TYR A 146 -20.38 1.60 1.25
CA TYR A 146 -19.88 0.22 1.20
C TYR A 146 -20.87 -0.67 0.42
N THR A 147 -20.43 -1.18 -0.73
CA THR A 147 -21.27 -1.99 -1.63
C THR A 147 -21.47 -3.43 -1.15
N GLY A 148 -20.68 -3.92 -0.20
CA GLY A 148 -20.66 -5.32 0.20
C GLY A 148 -20.00 -6.27 -0.81
N ILE A 149 -19.49 -5.75 -1.93
CA ILE A 149 -18.85 -6.54 -2.97
C ILE A 149 -17.37 -6.67 -2.67
N THR A 150 -16.87 -7.89 -2.61
CA THR A 150 -15.42 -8.15 -2.50
C THR A 150 -14.85 -8.46 -3.89
N ARG A 151 -13.75 -7.82 -4.26
CA ARG A 151 -13.05 -8.06 -5.53
C ARG A 151 -11.65 -8.57 -5.28
N THR A 152 -11.21 -9.50 -6.12
CA THR A 152 -9.81 -9.92 -6.15
C THR A 152 -9.08 -9.08 -7.20
N ALA A 153 -8.27 -8.11 -6.76
CA ALA A 153 -7.54 -7.21 -7.66
C ALA A 153 -6.50 -7.92 -8.55
N LYS A 154 -6.06 -9.12 -8.16
CA LYS A 154 -4.96 -9.84 -8.80
C LYS A 154 -5.11 -10.04 -10.32
N ASN A 155 -6.30 -10.37 -10.80
CA ASN A 155 -6.52 -10.66 -12.22
C ASN A 155 -6.47 -9.38 -13.08
N ILE A 156 -7.05 -8.30 -12.58
CA ILE A 156 -7.06 -6.98 -13.25
C ILE A 156 -5.64 -6.43 -13.35
N LEU A 157 -4.89 -6.48 -12.25
CA LEU A 157 -3.49 -6.04 -12.23
C LEU A 157 -2.63 -6.85 -13.20
N ALA A 158 -2.82 -8.16 -13.28
CA ALA A 158 -2.08 -9.01 -14.21
C ALA A 158 -2.37 -8.64 -15.68
N GLU A 159 -3.58 -8.26 -16.02
CA GLU A 159 -3.97 -7.82 -17.36
C GLU A 159 -3.33 -6.47 -17.73
N ILE A 160 -3.37 -5.50 -16.83
CA ILE A 160 -2.72 -4.19 -17.01
C ILE A 160 -1.22 -4.38 -17.22
N VAL A 161 -0.56 -5.14 -16.34
CA VAL A 161 0.88 -5.42 -16.44
C VAL A 161 1.22 -6.12 -17.76
N ARG A 162 0.40 -7.07 -18.20
CA ARG A 162 0.57 -7.72 -19.49
C ARG A 162 0.48 -6.72 -20.66
N GLY A 163 -0.50 -5.82 -20.62
CA GLY A 163 -0.66 -4.77 -21.64
C GLY A 163 0.55 -3.85 -21.71
N MET A 164 1.12 -3.47 -20.57
CA MET A 164 2.35 -2.69 -20.49
C MET A 164 3.54 -3.42 -21.12
N PHE A 165 3.78 -4.68 -20.74
CA PHE A 165 4.88 -5.48 -21.30
C PHE A 165 4.75 -5.73 -22.82
N LEU A 166 3.53 -5.80 -23.33
CA LEU A 166 3.25 -5.97 -24.75
C LEU A 166 3.26 -4.64 -25.54
N ASN A 167 3.57 -3.53 -24.88
CA ASN A 167 3.52 -2.18 -25.46
C ASN A 167 2.17 -1.89 -26.16
N ASN A 168 1.06 -2.33 -25.54
CA ASN A 168 -0.26 -2.03 -26.05
C ASN A 168 -0.51 -0.52 -25.96
N THR A 169 -0.70 0.13 -27.10
CA THR A 169 -0.84 1.58 -27.22
C THR A 169 -2.05 2.13 -26.47
N GLU A 170 -3.17 1.41 -26.44
CA GLU A 170 -4.38 1.82 -25.73
C GLU A 170 -4.16 1.78 -24.21
N HIS A 171 -3.54 0.70 -23.69
CA HIS A 171 -3.21 0.58 -22.28
C HIS A 171 -2.19 1.64 -21.83
N LEU A 172 -1.19 1.93 -22.67
CA LEU A 172 -0.19 2.96 -22.34
C LEU A 172 -0.81 4.36 -22.35
N ALA A 173 -1.68 4.67 -23.32
CA ALA A 173 -2.40 5.94 -23.38
C ALA A 173 -3.31 6.11 -22.15
N LEU A 174 -4.07 5.07 -21.77
CA LEU A 174 -4.90 5.10 -20.56
C LEU A 174 -4.08 5.38 -19.29
N LEU A 175 -2.90 4.76 -19.15
CA LEU A 175 -2.03 5.00 -18.00
C LEU A 175 -1.48 6.43 -17.96
N ASP A 176 -1.21 7.03 -19.12
CA ASP A 176 -0.77 8.42 -19.19
C ASP A 176 -1.93 9.38 -18.87
N ASP A 177 -3.13 9.10 -19.35
CA ASP A 177 -4.34 9.86 -19.01
C ASP A 177 -4.62 9.78 -17.49
N MET A 178 -4.50 8.61 -16.87
CA MET A 178 -4.63 8.45 -15.41
C MET A 178 -3.60 9.29 -14.64
N LYS A 179 -2.35 9.38 -15.10
CA LYS A 179 -1.32 10.24 -14.48
C LYS A 179 -1.69 11.73 -14.58
N GLN A 180 -2.14 12.18 -15.75
CA GLN A 180 -2.58 13.58 -15.93
C GLN A 180 -3.79 13.88 -15.04
N HIS A 181 -4.75 12.97 -15.00
CA HIS A 181 -5.93 13.07 -14.15
C HIS A 181 -5.55 13.20 -12.65
N ALA A 182 -4.59 12.43 -12.17
CA ALA A 182 -4.09 12.54 -10.81
C ALA A 182 -3.48 13.93 -10.51
N LEU A 183 -2.78 14.54 -11.48
CA LEU A 183 -2.22 15.88 -11.36
C LEU A 183 -3.31 16.97 -11.38
N GLU A 184 -4.35 16.79 -12.18
CA GLU A 184 -5.52 17.68 -12.18
C GLU A 184 -6.27 17.59 -10.86
N MET A 185 -6.51 16.39 -10.35
CA MET A 185 -7.13 16.17 -9.06
C MET A 185 -6.33 16.84 -7.93
N PHE A 186 -5.01 16.75 -7.97
CA PHE A 186 -4.13 17.44 -7.02
C PHE A 186 -4.34 18.96 -7.04
N ARG A 187 -4.36 19.58 -8.24
CA ARG A 187 -4.57 21.03 -8.39
C ARG A 187 -5.95 21.46 -7.90
N THR A 188 -6.97 20.68 -8.25
CA THR A 188 -8.36 20.92 -7.88
C THR A 188 -8.55 20.90 -6.36
N ILE A 189 -7.99 19.91 -5.69
CA ILE A 189 -8.03 19.82 -4.22
C ILE A 189 -7.24 20.98 -3.59
N GLN A 190 -6.10 21.34 -4.15
CA GLN A 190 -5.28 22.46 -3.67
C GLN A 190 -6.04 23.80 -3.76
N GLN A 191 -6.87 23.96 -4.79
CA GLN A 191 -7.71 25.16 -4.99
C GLN A 191 -9.00 25.15 -4.15
N GLY A 192 -9.38 23.98 -3.62
CA GLY A 192 -10.63 23.82 -2.87
C GLY A 192 -11.89 23.85 -3.75
N ASP A 193 -11.76 23.56 -5.05
CA ASP A 193 -12.87 23.57 -6.01
C ASP A 193 -13.67 22.25 -5.93
N LEU A 194 -14.73 22.23 -5.12
CA LEU A 194 -15.58 21.08 -4.91
C LEU A 194 -16.30 20.61 -6.19
N GLU A 195 -16.71 21.57 -7.04
CA GLU A 195 -17.43 21.25 -8.27
C GLU A 195 -16.52 20.58 -9.30
N ALA A 196 -15.31 21.11 -9.50
CA ALA A 196 -14.30 20.49 -10.33
C ALA A 196 -13.88 19.12 -9.79
N TYR A 197 -13.75 18.98 -8.46
CA TYR A 197 -13.48 17.70 -7.81
C TYR A 197 -14.56 16.66 -8.13
N GLY A 198 -15.83 17.02 -8.05
CA GLY A 198 -16.94 16.12 -8.40
C GLY A 198 -16.92 15.71 -9.87
N ARG A 199 -16.63 16.65 -10.80
CA ARG A 199 -16.48 16.32 -12.24
C ARG A 199 -15.33 15.36 -12.49
N LEU A 200 -14.19 15.54 -11.83
CA LEU A 200 -13.04 14.66 -11.96
C LEU A 200 -13.33 13.25 -11.40
N LEU A 201 -14.06 13.14 -10.29
CA LEU A 201 -14.50 11.83 -9.77
C LEU A 201 -15.40 11.09 -10.78
N ALA A 202 -16.34 11.80 -11.41
CA ALA A 202 -17.19 11.23 -12.46
C ALA A 202 -16.35 10.77 -13.66
N ALA A 203 -15.39 11.57 -14.12
CA ALA A 203 -14.48 11.19 -15.20
C ALA A 203 -13.64 9.95 -14.85
N THR A 204 -13.14 9.83 -13.61
CA THR A 204 -12.46 8.62 -13.14
C THR A 204 -13.34 7.36 -13.24
N TRP A 205 -14.62 7.51 -12.92
CA TRP A 205 -15.57 6.40 -13.03
C TRP A 205 -15.78 5.93 -14.47
N GLU A 206 -15.84 6.87 -15.41
CA GLU A 206 -16.01 6.56 -16.84
C GLU A 206 -14.76 5.92 -17.48
N GLN A 207 -13.58 6.16 -16.90
CA GLN A 207 -12.32 5.56 -17.36
C GLN A 207 -12.10 4.11 -16.89
N ASN A 208 -12.82 3.65 -15.86
CA ASN A 208 -12.70 2.31 -15.27
C ASN A 208 -13.79 1.37 -15.78
#